data_48c084319054181247810a077c0e07ef
#
_entry.id   48c084319054181247810a077c0e07ef
#
_cell.length_a   1.000
_cell.length_b   1.000
_cell.length_c   1.000
_cell.angle_alpha   90.00
_cell.angle_beta   90.00
_cell.angle_gamma   90.00
#
_symmetry.space_group_name_H-M   'P 1'
#
loop_
_entity.id
_entity.type
_entity.pdbx_description
1 polymer ?
#
loop_
_entity_poly.entity_id
_entity_poly.type
_entity_poly.pdbx_seq_one_letter_code
_entity_poly.pdbx_strand_id
1 'polypeptide(L)'
;MSLGPNLTDPQVAVLARQAVDLLDPELAIDIRPTPCSDPYNRAGGSWLVWPRIDGHRSFGIYVQGSWTPVRALAQLIDGLAENSSESKGFWSRPFPPCASGHRHPAGVDADTDDVVLRCPDTGDVVERIRPAL
;
A
#
# COMPACT_ATOMS: atom_id res chain seq x y z
N MET A 1 29.19 -7.24 -2.90
CA MET A 1 27.93 -7.73 -2.34
C MET A 1 26.76 -7.06 -3.05
N SER A 2 25.94 -7.85 -3.65
CA SER A 2 24.77 -7.33 -4.35
C SER A 2 23.74 -6.87 -3.32
N LEU A 3 23.55 -5.57 -3.22
CA LEU A 3 22.33 -5.08 -2.63
C LEU A 3 21.22 -5.44 -3.61
N GLY A 4 20.15 -6.04 -3.14
CA GLY A 4 19.03 -6.35 -4.00
C GLY A 4 18.59 -5.13 -4.82
N PRO A 5 17.87 -5.31 -5.92
CA PRO A 5 17.46 -4.19 -6.75
C PRO A 5 16.60 -3.22 -5.95
N ASN A 6 16.98 -1.96 -5.98
CA ASN A 6 16.16 -0.90 -5.39
C ASN A 6 14.94 -0.63 -6.27
N LEU A 7 13.85 -0.26 -5.63
CA LEU A 7 12.67 0.20 -6.36
C LEU A 7 13.01 1.48 -7.14
N THR A 8 12.46 1.59 -8.33
CA THR A 8 12.58 2.77 -9.18
C THR A 8 11.26 3.55 -9.19
N ASP A 9 11.31 4.80 -9.67
CA ASP A 9 10.08 5.61 -9.81
C ASP A 9 8.96 4.88 -10.57
N PRO A 10 9.22 4.25 -11.75
CA PRO A 10 8.18 3.50 -12.44
C PRO A 10 7.64 2.33 -11.65
N GLN A 11 8.48 1.63 -10.90
CA GLN A 11 8.05 0.49 -10.09
C GLN A 11 7.15 0.94 -8.93
N VAL A 12 7.51 2.03 -8.26
CA VAL A 12 6.66 2.60 -7.20
C VAL A 12 5.30 3.02 -7.77
N ALA A 13 5.29 3.61 -8.97
CA ALA A 13 4.05 3.98 -9.64
C ALA A 13 3.16 2.76 -9.94
N VAL A 14 3.75 1.66 -10.40
CA VAL A 14 3.01 0.42 -10.65
C VAL A 14 2.41 -0.13 -9.37
N LEU A 15 3.19 -0.20 -8.30
CA LEU A 15 2.70 -0.71 -7.01
C LEU A 15 1.63 0.19 -6.42
N ALA A 16 1.81 1.51 -6.51
CA ALA A 16 0.82 2.47 -6.02
C ALA A 16 -0.49 2.34 -6.79
N ARG A 17 -0.44 2.19 -8.11
CA ARG A 17 -1.63 1.98 -8.93
C ARG A 17 -2.32 0.67 -8.57
N GLN A 18 -1.55 -0.40 -8.38
CA GLN A 18 -2.09 -1.69 -7.97
C GLN A 18 -2.83 -1.59 -6.63
N ALA A 19 -2.24 -0.91 -5.66
CA ALA A 19 -2.86 -0.74 -4.34
C ALA A 19 -4.14 0.10 -4.43
N VAL A 20 -4.09 1.23 -5.12
CA VAL A 20 -5.23 2.14 -5.23
C VAL A 20 -6.38 1.52 -6.02
N ASP A 21 -6.09 0.70 -7.02
CA ASP A 21 -7.12 0.01 -7.79
C ASP A 21 -7.95 -0.95 -6.93
N LEU A 22 -7.40 -1.45 -5.84
CA LEU A 22 -8.16 -2.27 -4.89
C LEU A 22 -9.22 -1.46 -4.16
N LEU A 23 -8.98 -0.19 -3.93
CA LEU A 23 -9.92 0.71 -3.26
C LEU A 23 -10.89 1.33 -4.27
N ASP A 24 -10.35 2.00 -5.27
CA ASP A 24 -11.12 2.66 -6.33
C ASP A 24 -10.19 2.95 -7.51
N PRO A 25 -10.40 2.28 -8.66
CA PRO A 25 -9.52 2.45 -9.83
C PRO A 25 -9.60 3.85 -10.45
N GLU A 26 -10.59 4.66 -10.10
CA GLU A 26 -10.73 6.02 -10.63
C GLU A 26 -9.97 7.07 -9.84
N LEU A 27 -9.43 6.72 -8.68
CA LEU A 27 -8.67 7.68 -7.88
C LEU A 27 -7.36 8.06 -8.55
N ALA A 28 -7.07 9.35 -8.58
CA ALA A 28 -5.77 9.85 -8.97
C ALA A 28 -4.75 9.64 -7.86
N ILE A 29 -3.49 9.53 -8.25
CA ILE A 29 -2.37 9.29 -7.33
C ILE A 29 -1.33 10.36 -7.56
N ASP A 30 -0.84 10.97 -6.49
CA ASP A 30 0.35 11.82 -6.51
C ASP A 30 1.51 11.04 -5.89
N ILE A 31 2.66 11.08 -6.55
CA ILE A 31 3.89 10.43 -6.07
C ILE A 31 5.00 11.46 -6.12
N ARG A 32 5.73 11.62 -5.02
CA ARG A 32 6.86 12.54 -4.96
C ARG A 32 8.06 11.88 -4.30
N PRO A 33 9.26 12.04 -4.90
CA PRO A 33 10.49 11.72 -4.20
C PRO A 33 10.56 12.54 -2.91
N THR A 34 11.09 11.94 -1.86
CA THR A 34 11.28 12.62 -0.57
C THR A 34 12.66 12.27 -0.01
N PRO A 35 13.32 13.19 0.70
CA PRO A 35 14.55 12.85 1.37
C PRO A 35 14.34 11.75 2.41
N CYS A 36 15.28 10.80 2.46
CA CYS A 36 15.27 9.75 3.45
C CYS A 36 16.39 9.99 4.44
N SER A 37 16.04 10.12 5.72
CA SER A 37 17.00 10.26 6.80
C SER A 37 17.48 8.91 7.37
N ASP A 38 16.89 7.82 6.91
CA ASP A 38 17.27 6.48 7.37
C ASP A 38 18.64 6.10 6.81
N PRO A 39 19.67 5.90 7.66
CA PRO A 39 21.00 5.53 7.20
C PRO A 39 21.03 4.18 6.51
N TYR A 40 20.04 3.32 6.74
CA TYR A 40 19.97 1.99 6.13
C TYR A 40 19.38 2.02 4.71
N ASN A 41 18.87 3.16 4.25
CA ASN A 41 18.34 3.32 2.90
C ASN A 41 19.22 4.22 2.03
N ARG A 42 20.53 4.15 2.19
CA ARG A 42 21.48 5.06 1.54
C ARG A 42 21.50 4.98 0.02
N ALA A 43 21.30 3.79 -0.52
CA ALA A 43 21.42 3.53 -1.95
C ALA A 43 20.07 3.64 -2.68
N GLY A 44 18.98 3.74 -1.96
CA GLY A 44 17.65 3.79 -2.53
C GLY A 44 17.00 5.15 -2.36
N GLY A 45 16.10 5.49 -3.26
CA GLY A 45 15.23 6.63 -3.08
C GLY A 45 14.16 6.34 -2.03
N SER A 46 13.39 7.34 -1.74
CA SER A 46 12.16 7.21 -0.97
C SER A 46 11.11 8.11 -1.59
N TRP A 47 9.87 7.75 -1.36
CA TRP A 47 8.72 8.43 -1.97
C TRP A 47 7.62 8.62 -0.96
N LEU A 48 6.84 9.68 -1.18
CA LEU A 48 5.52 9.84 -0.57
C LEU A 48 4.47 9.62 -1.66
N VAL A 49 3.47 8.84 -1.34
CA VAL A 49 2.38 8.48 -2.24
C VAL A 49 1.07 8.94 -1.62
N TRP A 50 0.28 9.69 -2.36
CA TRP A 50 -1.02 10.17 -1.91
C TRP A 50 -2.12 9.75 -2.88
N PRO A 51 -3.15 9.05 -2.41
CA PRO A 51 -4.39 9.00 -3.18
C PRO A 51 -5.11 10.35 -3.05
N ARG A 52 -5.78 10.76 -4.11
CA ARG A 52 -6.67 11.93 -4.05
C ARG A 52 -8.08 11.47 -3.75
N ILE A 53 -8.47 11.57 -2.49
CA ILE A 53 -9.81 11.16 -2.04
C ILE A 53 -10.61 12.44 -1.83
N ASP A 54 -11.78 12.53 -2.48
CA ASP A 54 -12.65 13.72 -2.45
C ASP A 54 -11.93 15.00 -2.88
N GLY A 55 -10.98 14.88 -3.82
CA GLY A 55 -10.19 16.00 -4.30
C GLY A 55 -9.12 16.51 -3.35
N HIS A 56 -8.93 15.83 -2.21
CA HIS A 56 -7.99 16.24 -1.18
C HIS A 56 -6.88 15.21 -0.98
N ARG A 57 -5.70 15.69 -0.60
CA ARG A 57 -4.65 14.86 -0.05
C ARG A 57 -4.86 14.75 1.45
N SER A 58 -4.78 13.53 1.97
CA SER A 58 -4.55 13.33 3.40
C SER A 58 -3.05 13.17 3.66
N PHE A 59 -2.61 12.33 4.56
CA PHE A 59 -1.16 12.15 4.76
C PHE A 59 -0.56 11.21 3.72
N GLY A 60 0.71 11.42 3.42
CA GLY A 60 1.44 10.61 2.46
C GLY A 60 1.76 9.23 3.00
N ILE A 61 1.77 8.25 2.11
CA ILE A 61 2.21 6.90 2.43
C ILE A 61 3.68 6.81 2.04
N TYR A 62 4.53 6.53 3.03
CA TYR A 62 5.97 6.49 2.84
C TYR A 62 6.42 5.14 2.28
N VAL A 63 7.25 5.17 1.24
CA VAL A 63 7.83 3.97 0.62
C VAL A 63 9.34 4.16 0.49
N GLN A 64 10.11 3.17 0.93
CA GLN A 64 11.56 3.17 0.76
C GLN A 64 11.99 2.30 -0.43
N GLY A 65 12.93 2.80 -1.21
CA GLY A 65 13.46 2.07 -2.37
C GLY A 65 14.16 0.77 -2.02
N SER A 66 14.67 0.64 -0.80
CA SER A 66 15.32 -0.58 -0.33
C SER A 66 14.35 -1.71 0.03
N TRP A 67 13.05 -1.42 0.08
CA TRP A 67 12.06 -2.44 0.39
C TRP A 67 11.83 -3.39 -0.78
N THR A 68 11.42 -4.61 -0.46
CA THR A 68 10.94 -5.54 -1.49
C THR A 68 9.62 -5.05 -2.07
N PRO A 69 9.26 -5.45 -3.30
CA PRO A 69 7.94 -5.12 -3.86
C PRO A 69 6.78 -5.54 -2.97
N VAL A 70 6.87 -6.71 -2.33
CA VAL A 70 5.82 -7.19 -1.41
C VAL A 70 5.67 -6.24 -0.22
N ARG A 71 6.77 -5.85 0.39
CA ARG A 71 6.73 -4.94 1.54
C ARG A 71 6.19 -3.58 1.15
N ALA A 72 6.61 -3.05 0.00
CA ALA A 72 6.13 -1.78 -0.49
C ALA A 72 4.62 -1.82 -0.78
N LEU A 73 4.15 -2.88 -1.44
CA LEU A 73 2.73 -3.04 -1.72
C LEU A 73 1.91 -3.17 -0.43
N ALA A 74 2.38 -3.95 0.53
CA ALA A 74 1.71 -4.09 1.83
C ALA A 74 1.58 -2.75 2.54
N GLN A 75 2.66 -1.97 2.55
CA GLN A 75 2.65 -0.64 3.17
C GLN A 75 1.68 0.31 2.46
N LEU A 76 1.62 0.25 1.14
CA LEU A 76 0.69 1.07 0.36
C LEU A 76 -0.77 0.71 0.66
N ILE A 77 -1.08 -0.57 0.73
CA ILE A 77 -2.45 -1.02 1.06
C ILE A 77 -2.82 -0.60 2.48
N ASP A 78 -1.92 -0.78 3.43
CA ASP A 78 -2.16 -0.41 4.84
C ASP A 78 -2.35 1.10 5.00
N GLY A 79 -1.52 1.90 4.34
CA GLY A 79 -1.66 3.36 4.33
C GLY A 79 -2.96 3.83 3.68
N LEU A 80 -3.41 3.15 2.62
CA LEU A 80 -4.70 3.43 2.01
C LEU A 80 -5.86 3.11 2.95
N ALA A 81 -5.74 2.06 3.75
CA ALA A 81 -6.74 1.71 4.76
C ALA A 81 -6.91 2.86 5.76
N GLU A 82 -5.80 3.43 6.24
CA GLU A 82 -5.84 4.58 7.14
C GLU A 82 -6.45 5.82 6.45
N ASN A 83 -6.02 6.13 5.23
CA ASN A 83 -6.54 7.27 4.47
C ASN A 83 -8.04 7.15 4.22
N SER A 84 -8.51 5.97 3.81
CA SER A 84 -9.91 5.76 3.47
C SER A 84 -10.81 5.81 4.70
N SER A 85 -10.32 5.39 5.87
CA SER A 85 -11.10 5.39 7.11
C SER A 85 -11.48 6.80 7.57
N GLU A 86 -10.73 7.80 7.12
CA GLU A 86 -10.99 9.21 7.44
C GLU A 86 -11.87 9.91 6.41
N SER A 87 -12.21 9.23 5.31
CA SER A 87 -13.02 9.82 4.24
C SER A 87 -14.46 9.35 4.31
N LYS A 88 -15.42 10.29 4.30
CA LYS A 88 -16.86 9.99 4.32
C LYS A 88 -17.29 9.06 3.19
N GLY A 89 -16.68 9.20 2.02
CA GLY A 89 -17.03 8.38 0.85
C GLY A 89 -16.72 6.89 1.02
N PHE A 90 -15.91 6.53 2.01
CA PHE A 90 -15.49 5.17 2.25
C PHE A 90 -15.86 4.61 3.62
N TRP A 91 -16.58 5.37 4.46
CA TRP A 91 -16.90 4.95 5.82
C TRP A 91 -17.72 3.66 5.91
N SER A 92 -18.55 3.39 4.92
CA SER A 92 -19.39 2.20 4.89
C SER A 92 -18.71 1.01 4.19
N ARG A 93 -17.52 1.19 3.68
CA ARG A 93 -16.77 0.17 2.94
C ARG A 93 -15.49 -0.16 3.68
N PRO A 94 -15.41 -1.31 4.37
CA PRO A 94 -14.16 -1.72 5.00
C PRO A 94 -13.09 -1.93 3.94
N PHE A 95 -11.89 -1.41 4.17
CA PHE A 95 -10.75 -1.57 3.29
C PHE A 95 -9.49 -1.90 4.10
N PRO A 96 -8.71 -2.92 3.74
CA PRO A 96 -9.01 -3.88 2.66
C PRO A 96 -10.24 -4.74 2.99
N PRO A 97 -10.96 -5.23 1.98
CA PRO A 97 -12.17 -6.01 2.24
C PRO A 97 -11.85 -7.33 2.92
N CYS A 98 -12.66 -7.69 3.90
CA CYS A 98 -12.59 -8.99 4.56
C CYS A 98 -13.53 -10.00 3.86
N ALA A 99 -13.70 -11.15 4.46
CA ALA A 99 -14.60 -12.18 3.96
C ALA A 99 -16.05 -11.67 3.85
N SER A 100 -16.81 -12.28 2.96
CA SER A 100 -18.21 -11.91 2.72
C SER A 100 -19.01 -11.88 4.02
N GLY A 101 -19.76 -10.81 4.21
CA GLY A 101 -20.57 -10.61 5.42
C GLY A 101 -19.84 -9.98 6.60
N HIS A 102 -18.53 -9.86 6.52
CA HIS A 102 -17.74 -9.19 7.56
C HIS A 102 -17.71 -7.69 7.30
N ARG A 103 -17.97 -6.89 8.34
CA ARG A 103 -18.01 -5.44 8.25
C ARG A 103 -16.73 -4.74 8.72
N HIS A 104 -15.74 -5.51 9.13
CA HIS A 104 -14.44 -4.99 9.52
C HIS A 104 -13.45 -5.14 8.38
N PRO A 105 -12.38 -4.33 8.33
CA PRO A 105 -11.34 -4.51 7.33
C PRO A 105 -10.51 -5.77 7.62
N ALA A 106 -9.94 -6.35 6.56
CA ALA A 106 -8.93 -7.38 6.71
C ALA A 106 -7.62 -6.76 7.20
N GLY A 107 -6.83 -7.53 7.92
CA GLY A 107 -5.45 -7.15 8.25
C GLY A 107 -4.54 -7.34 7.05
N VAL A 108 -3.51 -6.51 6.95
CA VAL A 108 -2.50 -6.57 5.89
C VAL A 108 -1.25 -7.22 6.45
N ASP A 109 -0.80 -8.27 5.80
CA ASP A 109 0.40 -8.99 6.17
C ASP A 109 1.22 -9.24 4.90
N ALA A 110 2.44 -9.71 5.04
CA ALA A 110 3.29 -10.01 3.90
C ALA A 110 4.05 -11.31 4.16
N ASP A 111 4.01 -12.22 3.20
CA ASP A 111 4.95 -13.34 3.19
C ASP A 111 6.06 -13.07 2.17
N THR A 112 6.79 -14.11 1.74
CA THR A 112 7.94 -13.92 0.85
C THR A 112 7.56 -13.35 -0.52
N ASP A 113 6.41 -13.78 -1.06
CA ASP A 113 6.06 -13.49 -2.45
C ASP A 113 4.78 -12.66 -2.58
N ASP A 114 3.90 -12.71 -1.59
CA ASP A 114 2.57 -12.13 -1.69
C ASP A 114 2.25 -11.23 -0.50
N VAL A 115 1.43 -10.22 -0.75
CA VAL A 115 0.67 -9.55 0.30
C VAL A 115 -0.51 -10.46 0.66
N VAL A 116 -0.72 -10.66 1.95
CA VAL A 116 -1.75 -11.56 2.47
C VAL A 116 -2.76 -10.73 3.25
N LEU A 117 -4.02 -10.79 2.83
CA LEU A 117 -5.11 -10.20 3.59
C LEU A 117 -5.70 -11.28 4.49
N ARG A 118 -5.76 -11.01 5.79
CA ARG A 118 -6.26 -11.95 6.80
C ARG A 118 -7.44 -11.38 7.56
N CYS A 119 -8.40 -12.23 7.86
CA CYS A 119 -9.46 -11.85 8.79
C CYS A 119 -8.87 -11.70 10.20
N PRO A 120 -9.03 -10.53 10.86
CA PRO A 120 -8.47 -10.33 12.20
C PRO A 120 -9.16 -11.18 13.28
N ASP A 121 -10.39 -11.65 13.03
CA ASP A 121 -11.12 -12.47 14.01
C ASP A 121 -10.76 -13.94 13.92
N THR A 122 -10.58 -14.46 12.71
CA THR A 122 -10.37 -15.92 12.51
C THR A 122 -8.92 -16.25 12.16
N GLY A 123 -8.14 -15.28 11.67
CA GLY A 123 -6.81 -15.51 11.16
C GLY A 123 -6.78 -16.13 9.76
N ASP A 124 -7.94 -16.38 9.17
CA ASP A 124 -8.02 -16.99 7.84
C ASP A 124 -7.53 -16.03 6.76
N VAL A 125 -6.88 -16.59 5.73
CA VAL A 125 -6.48 -15.83 4.56
C VAL A 125 -7.72 -15.53 3.72
N VAL A 126 -7.97 -14.24 3.49
CA VAL A 126 -9.06 -13.76 2.65
C VAL A 126 -8.62 -13.70 1.20
N GLU A 127 -7.41 -13.18 0.97
CA GLU A 127 -6.88 -12.98 -0.37
C GLU A 127 -5.35 -12.92 -0.34
N ARG A 128 -4.72 -13.39 -1.41
CA ARG A 128 -3.31 -13.20 -1.66
C ARG A 128 -3.12 -12.31 -2.88
N ILE A 129 -2.25 -11.32 -2.76
CA ILE A 129 -2.02 -10.33 -3.82
C ILE A 129 -0.55 -10.34 -4.17
N ARG A 130 -0.24 -10.75 -5.40
CA ARG A 130 1.12 -10.72 -5.89
C ARG A 130 1.44 -9.35 -6.48
N PRO A 131 2.59 -8.75 -6.12
CA PRO A 131 3.00 -7.50 -6.76
C PRO A 131 3.06 -7.63 -8.28
N ALA A 132 2.62 -6.59 -8.97
CA ALA A 132 2.56 -6.56 -10.43
C ALA A 132 3.92 -6.35 -11.10
N LEU A 133 4.98 -6.49 -10.36
CA LEU A 133 6.37 -6.37 -10.86
C LEU A 133 6.96 -7.72 -11.19
#